data_f89662912c7e45d57684b045d6dcdc2f
#
_entry.id   f89662912c7e45d57684b045d6dcdc2f
#
_cell.length_a   1.000
_cell.length_b   1.000
_cell.length_c   1.000
_cell.angle_alpha   90.00
_cell.angle_beta   90.00
_cell.angle_gamma   90.00
#
_symmetry.space_group_name_H-M   'P 1'
#
loop_
_entity.id
_entity.type
_entity.pdbx_description
1 polymer ?
#
loop_
_entity_poly.entity_id
_entity_poly.type
_entity_poly.pdbx_seq_one_letter_code
_entity_poly.pdbx_strand_id
1 'polypeptide(L)'
;MMQLSKTLCFVLCLMAGVCTLSGCIEEYEADLSAEDSDLLVVEGTICSAELNKFYLSRSQTINSSYTPQMEMGASVSVRGSDGSEYKAQLTDDCYSCWIGLLDPDIEYWLHIETNGEVYESDPQRPLPTEGIADVCGVQNSSENSIDVLITPDVPFQSDKPNFYSWSYDETWEVYADYTTRLFFDTELEKAVYKPDQFPERGWKDAAGSTITFGTSQSYDGQHIQRLKIYDIDYDNERIFHKYSGLVHQRAITKAEYEYELALQQAGSEMGGLFTPLPTALPTNIRCLTSHKHVIGYVGCSLNTSDYRFFLNASDFSIHRPPKKDERTWFEDTSIADCLQMVEEGKYLCEWQDKRMEPGGKLKTAWATVYQLDVRYKGAYIQKPDFWPSEEDE
;
A
#
# COMPACT_ATOMS: atom_id res chain seq x y z
N MET A 1 68.32 -26.69 18.47
CA MET A 1 67.57 -27.61 17.55
C MET A 1 66.10 -27.85 17.93
N MET A 2 65.71 -27.81 19.22
CA MET A 2 64.35 -28.13 19.67
C MET A 2 63.30 -27.00 19.50
N GLN A 3 63.74 -25.73 19.38
CA GLN A 3 62.83 -24.58 19.18
C GLN A 3 62.46 -24.39 17.71
N LEU A 4 63.32 -24.75 16.76
CA LEU A 4 62.99 -24.65 15.31
C LEU A 4 61.93 -25.66 14.88
N SER A 5 61.92 -26.84 15.53
CA SER A 5 60.88 -27.89 15.25
C SER A 5 59.48 -27.51 15.68
N LYS A 6 59.33 -26.79 16.80
CA LYS A 6 58.00 -26.34 17.29
C LYS A 6 57.36 -25.24 16.41
N THR A 7 58.21 -24.30 15.94
CA THR A 7 57.76 -23.23 15.05
C THR A 7 57.35 -23.76 13.67
N LEU A 8 58.10 -24.75 13.17
CA LEU A 8 57.78 -25.40 11.89
C LEU A 8 56.44 -26.20 11.96
N CYS A 9 56.21 -26.93 13.09
CA CYS A 9 54.95 -27.62 13.31
C CYS A 9 53.76 -26.66 13.44
N PHE A 10 53.96 -25.50 14.09
CA PHE A 10 52.88 -24.50 14.26
C PHE A 10 52.50 -23.84 12.91
N VAL A 11 53.49 -23.55 12.06
CA VAL A 11 53.27 -23.00 10.72
C VAL A 11 52.59 -24.04 9.80
N LEU A 12 52.96 -25.32 9.90
CA LEU A 12 52.33 -26.38 9.12
C LEU A 12 50.86 -26.61 9.56
N CYS A 13 50.55 -26.55 10.86
CA CYS A 13 49.17 -26.64 11.37
C CYS A 13 48.35 -25.42 10.96
N LEU A 14 48.93 -24.20 10.91
CA LEU A 14 48.24 -23.00 10.45
C LEU A 14 47.94 -23.08 8.95
N MET A 15 48.86 -23.56 8.12
CA MET A 15 48.65 -23.77 6.69
C MET A 15 47.62 -24.88 6.41
N ALA A 16 47.57 -25.96 7.18
CA ALA A 16 46.57 -27.00 7.07
C ALA A 16 45.17 -26.50 7.46
N GLY A 17 45.07 -25.58 8.45
CA GLY A 17 43.81 -24.93 8.85
C GLY A 17 43.21 -23.98 7.82
N VAL A 18 44.01 -23.36 6.96
CA VAL A 18 43.55 -22.44 5.90
C VAL A 18 43.00 -23.21 4.69
N CYS A 19 43.49 -24.42 4.43
CA CYS A 19 43.01 -25.24 3.31
C CYS A 19 41.63 -25.89 3.54
N THR A 20 41.11 -25.88 4.77
CA THR A 20 39.79 -26.46 5.07
C THR A 20 38.61 -25.45 4.99
N LEU A 21 38.91 -24.17 4.63
CA LEU A 21 37.90 -23.10 4.52
C LEU A 21 37.47 -22.83 3.06
N SER A 22 37.91 -23.61 2.09
CA SER A 22 37.31 -23.61 0.76
C SER A 22 36.02 -24.43 0.80
N GLY A 23 34.97 -23.88 1.36
CA GLY A 23 33.61 -24.32 1.10
C GLY A 23 33.32 -24.08 -0.39
N CYS A 24 33.16 -25.13 -1.17
CA CYS A 24 32.55 -25.01 -2.46
C CYS A 24 31.13 -24.44 -2.24
N ILE A 25 30.88 -23.21 -2.65
CA ILE A 25 29.55 -22.75 -2.91
C ILE A 25 29.23 -23.44 -4.24
N GLU A 26 28.59 -24.60 -4.18
CA GLU A 26 27.87 -25.13 -5.34
C GLU A 26 26.70 -24.21 -5.57
N GLU A 27 26.70 -23.58 -6.73
CA GLU A 27 25.53 -22.89 -7.25
C GLU A 27 24.41 -23.92 -7.36
N TYR A 28 23.43 -23.85 -6.47
CA TYR A 28 22.25 -24.73 -6.52
C TYR A 28 21.41 -24.30 -7.71
N GLU A 29 21.65 -24.93 -8.86
CA GLU A 29 20.68 -24.92 -9.94
C GLU A 29 19.51 -25.79 -9.52
N ALA A 30 18.41 -25.15 -9.09
CA ALA A 30 17.15 -25.84 -8.92
C ALA A 30 16.79 -26.45 -10.27
N ASP A 31 16.75 -27.78 -10.33
CA ASP A 31 16.28 -28.52 -11.52
C ASP A 31 14.76 -28.34 -11.60
N LEU A 32 14.35 -27.12 -11.99
CA LEU A 32 12.95 -26.82 -12.28
C LEU A 32 12.64 -27.55 -13.57
N SER A 33 11.83 -28.62 -13.47
CA SER A 33 11.34 -29.31 -14.65
C SER A 33 10.60 -28.30 -15.55
N ALA A 34 10.66 -28.50 -16.85
CA ALA A 34 9.93 -27.63 -17.81
C ALA A 34 8.40 -27.67 -17.55
N GLU A 35 7.91 -28.60 -16.75
CA GLU A 35 6.53 -28.72 -16.32
C GLU A 35 6.16 -27.71 -15.18
N ASP A 36 7.14 -27.17 -14.45
CA ASP A 36 6.94 -26.18 -13.38
C ASP A 36 7.03 -24.73 -13.91
N SER A 37 7.35 -24.53 -15.17
CA SER A 37 7.26 -23.24 -15.84
C SER A 37 5.91 -23.10 -16.52
N ASP A 38 5.33 -21.88 -16.53
CA ASP A 38 4.05 -21.57 -17.17
C ASP A 38 2.81 -22.08 -16.41
N LEU A 39 2.87 -22.04 -15.07
CA LEU A 39 1.73 -22.35 -14.22
C LEU A 39 0.70 -21.22 -14.29
N LEU A 40 -0.59 -21.55 -14.28
CA LEU A 40 -1.65 -20.56 -14.12
C LEU A 40 -1.59 -19.99 -12.70
N VAL A 41 -1.58 -18.65 -12.61
CA VAL A 41 -1.69 -17.89 -11.37
C VAL A 41 -3.04 -17.21 -11.35
N VAL A 42 -3.79 -17.40 -10.27
CA VAL A 42 -5.16 -16.90 -10.12
C VAL A 42 -5.26 -16.10 -8.82
N GLU A 43 -5.67 -14.84 -8.93
CA GLU A 43 -5.90 -13.96 -7.79
C GLU A 43 -7.34 -13.41 -7.86
N GLY A 44 -8.06 -13.43 -6.75
CA GLY A 44 -9.39 -12.87 -6.65
C GLY A 44 -10.23 -13.50 -5.54
N THR A 45 -11.33 -12.85 -5.22
CA THR A 45 -12.30 -13.31 -4.22
C THR A 45 -13.70 -13.19 -4.80
N ILE A 46 -14.54 -14.15 -4.51
CA ILE A 46 -15.97 -14.12 -4.82
C ILE A 46 -16.66 -13.33 -3.70
N CYS A 47 -17.19 -12.16 -4.02
CA CYS A 47 -17.84 -11.26 -3.06
C CYS A 47 -19.27 -10.94 -3.48
N SER A 48 -20.16 -10.90 -2.51
CA SER A 48 -21.59 -10.63 -2.69
C SER A 48 -21.84 -9.14 -2.93
N ALA A 49 -22.76 -8.82 -3.83
CA ALA A 49 -23.28 -7.48 -4.11
C ALA A 49 -22.23 -6.47 -4.60
N GLU A 50 -21.20 -6.94 -5.33
CA GLU A 50 -20.16 -6.06 -5.86
C GLU A 50 -19.61 -6.50 -7.23
N LEU A 51 -18.74 -5.65 -7.80
CA LEU A 51 -17.98 -5.96 -9.00
C LEU A 51 -16.74 -6.77 -8.61
N ASN A 52 -16.77 -8.06 -8.91
CA ASN A 52 -15.67 -8.97 -8.65
C ASN A 52 -14.62 -8.89 -9.76
N LYS A 53 -13.35 -8.96 -9.38
CA LYS A 53 -12.20 -8.94 -10.28
C LYS A 53 -11.33 -10.17 -10.05
N PHE A 54 -10.97 -10.85 -11.15
CA PHE A 54 -10.09 -12.00 -11.15
C PHE A 54 -8.91 -11.73 -12.06
N TYR A 55 -7.70 -11.78 -11.50
CA TYR A 55 -6.47 -11.60 -12.23
C TYR A 55 -5.90 -12.96 -12.59
N LEU A 56 -5.67 -13.18 -13.85
CA LEU A 56 -5.08 -14.42 -14.37
C LEU A 56 -3.75 -14.10 -15.05
N SER A 57 -2.70 -14.77 -14.60
CA SER A 57 -1.37 -14.61 -15.19
C SER A 57 -0.64 -15.95 -15.29
N ARG A 58 0.56 -15.94 -15.89
CA ARG A 58 1.42 -17.12 -16.00
C ARG A 58 2.69 -16.93 -15.18
N SER A 59 3.08 -17.98 -14.44
CA SER A 59 4.36 -18.01 -13.75
C SER A 59 5.50 -17.98 -14.75
N GLN A 60 6.63 -17.37 -14.38
CA GLN A 60 7.83 -17.29 -15.21
C GLN A 60 9.07 -17.68 -14.40
N THR A 61 10.13 -18.10 -15.11
CA THR A 61 11.41 -18.38 -14.47
C THR A 61 12.12 -17.10 -14.05
N ILE A 62 12.84 -17.15 -12.94
CA ILE A 62 13.49 -16.01 -12.25
C ILE A 62 14.48 -15.21 -13.13
N ASN A 63 14.94 -15.77 -14.25
CA ASN A 63 15.94 -15.14 -15.13
C ASN A 63 15.38 -14.25 -16.24
N SER A 64 14.09 -14.01 -16.32
CA SER A 64 13.47 -13.11 -17.29
C SER A 64 13.31 -11.70 -16.73
N SER A 65 13.61 -10.66 -17.51
CA SER A 65 13.23 -9.27 -17.19
C SER A 65 11.70 -9.17 -17.17
N TYR A 66 11.15 -9.16 -15.96
CA TYR A 66 9.80 -9.54 -15.68
C TYR A 66 8.76 -8.42 -15.92
N THR A 67 7.77 -8.69 -16.74
CA THR A 67 6.42 -8.13 -16.68
C THR A 67 5.45 -9.31 -16.62
N PRO A 68 4.55 -9.41 -15.60
CA PRO A 68 3.58 -10.49 -15.53
C PRO A 68 2.80 -10.58 -16.83
N GLN A 69 2.78 -11.77 -17.44
CA GLN A 69 2.03 -11.97 -18.67
C GLN A 69 0.60 -12.35 -18.29
N MET A 70 -0.33 -11.43 -18.55
CA MET A 70 -1.74 -11.68 -18.34
C MET A 70 -2.23 -12.81 -19.24
N GLU A 71 -3.02 -13.74 -18.70
CA GLU A 71 -3.68 -14.81 -19.46
C GLU A 71 -4.88 -14.22 -20.20
N MET A 72 -4.69 -13.97 -21.50
CA MET A 72 -5.70 -13.37 -22.37
C MET A 72 -6.55 -14.46 -23.04
N GLY A 73 -7.85 -14.21 -23.19
CA GLY A 73 -8.74 -15.11 -23.94
C GLY A 73 -9.29 -16.30 -23.12
N ALA A 74 -9.15 -16.26 -21.80
CA ALA A 74 -9.83 -17.22 -20.94
C ALA A 74 -11.34 -16.95 -20.88
N SER A 75 -12.13 -18.01 -20.71
CA SER A 75 -13.53 -17.93 -20.30
C SER A 75 -13.61 -18.10 -18.79
N VAL A 76 -14.05 -17.06 -18.09
CA VAL A 76 -14.09 -17.03 -16.62
C VAL A 76 -15.54 -16.85 -16.15
N SER A 77 -15.98 -17.66 -15.20
CA SER A 77 -17.31 -17.52 -14.59
C SER A 77 -17.29 -17.95 -13.12
N VAL A 78 -18.16 -17.34 -12.32
CA VAL A 78 -18.48 -17.84 -10.98
C VAL A 78 -19.75 -18.68 -11.10
N ARG A 79 -19.72 -19.87 -10.54
CA ARG A 79 -20.83 -20.85 -10.59
C ARG A 79 -21.32 -21.16 -9.18
N GLY A 80 -22.64 -21.35 -9.07
CA GLY A 80 -23.28 -21.76 -7.82
C GLY A 80 -23.85 -23.18 -7.91
N SER A 81 -23.90 -23.88 -6.77
CA SER A 81 -24.49 -25.23 -6.66
C SER A 81 -26.00 -25.27 -6.96
N ASP A 82 -26.66 -24.12 -6.98
CA ASP A 82 -28.05 -23.92 -7.42
C ASP A 82 -28.20 -23.78 -8.94
N GLY A 83 -27.08 -23.81 -9.69
CA GLY A 83 -27.06 -23.65 -11.13
C GLY A 83 -26.93 -22.18 -11.59
N SER A 84 -26.72 -21.24 -10.66
CA SER A 84 -26.39 -19.85 -11.01
C SER A 84 -25.03 -19.75 -11.69
N GLU A 85 -24.89 -18.83 -12.65
CA GLU A 85 -23.63 -18.56 -13.35
C GLU A 85 -23.47 -17.07 -13.60
N TYR A 86 -22.33 -16.50 -13.19
CA TYR A 86 -21.94 -15.11 -13.41
C TYR A 86 -20.70 -15.07 -14.31
N LYS A 87 -20.90 -14.70 -15.57
CA LYS A 87 -19.80 -14.67 -16.56
C LYS A 87 -19.00 -13.39 -16.43
N ALA A 88 -17.68 -13.53 -16.31
CA ALA A 88 -16.77 -12.40 -16.26
C ALA A 88 -16.40 -11.95 -17.67
N GLN A 89 -16.20 -10.65 -17.83
CA GLN A 89 -15.73 -10.02 -19.04
C GLN A 89 -14.30 -9.53 -18.85
N LEU A 90 -13.49 -9.70 -19.89
CA LEU A 90 -12.13 -9.16 -19.90
C LEU A 90 -12.20 -7.62 -19.93
N THR A 91 -11.59 -6.98 -18.97
CA THR A 91 -11.29 -5.56 -18.90
C THR A 91 -9.80 -5.34 -19.13
N ASP A 92 -9.27 -4.13 -18.92
CA ASP A 92 -7.90 -3.77 -19.28
C ASP A 92 -6.84 -4.73 -18.69
N ASP A 93 -7.01 -5.15 -17.45
CA ASP A 93 -6.02 -5.94 -16.68
C ASP A 93 -6.61 -7.13 -15.91
N CYS A 94 -7.92 -7.38 -15.99
CA CYS A 94 -8.58 -8.45 -15.23
C CYS A 94 -9.87 -8.95 -15.91
N TYR A 95 -10.37 -10.07 -15.41
CA TYR A 95 -11.73 -10.56 -15.71
C TYR A 95 -12.69 -10.07 -14.64
N SER A 96 -13.71 -9.32 -15.01
CA SER A 96 -14.65 -8.74 -14.05
C SER A 96 -16.09 -9.15 -14.31
N CYS A 97 -16.84 -9.39 -13.23
CA CYS A 97 -18.28 -9.62 -13.28
C CYS A 97 -18.98 -9.02 -12.07
N TRP A 98 -20.17 -8.48 -12.30
CA TRP A 98 -21.05 -8.10 -11.20
C TRP A 98 -21.73 -9.34 -10.65
N ILE A 99 -21.57 -9.59 -9.35
CA ILE A 99 -22.28 -10.65 -8.63
C ILE A 99 -23.33 -9.99 -7.75
N GLY A 100 -24.57 -10.51 -7.83
CA GLY A 100 -25.66 -10.07 -6.97
C GLY A 100 -25.49 -10.54 -5.53
N LEU A 101 -26.58 -10.46 -4.74
CA LEU A 101 -26.58 -11.03 -3.40
C LEU A 101 -26.41 -12.54 -3.47
N LEU A 102 -25.36 -13.04 -2.82
CA LEU A 102 -25.12 -14.46 -2.66
C LEU A 102 -25.97 -15.03 -1.54
N ASP A 103 -26.42 -16.27 -1.72
CA ASP A 103 -27.12 -17.02 -0.68
C ASP A 103 -26.08 -17.73 0.23
N PRO A 104 -26.09 -17.54 1.55
CA PRO A 104 -25.12 -18.15 2.47
C PRO A 104 -25.21 -19.68 2.52
N ASP A 105 -26.32 -20.28 2.05
CA ASP A 105 -26.50 -21.73 2.03
C ASP A 105 -26.05 -22.38 0.72
N ILE A 106 -25.73 -21.60 -0.31
CA ILE A 106 -25.25 -22.05 -1.62
C ILE A 106 -23.73 -22.06 -1.64
N GLU A 107 -23.12 -23.05 -2.28
CA GLU A 107 -21.69 -23.12 -2.54
C GLU A 107 -21.37 -22.51 -3.89
N TYR A 108 -20.33 -21.66 -3.94
CA TYR A 108 -19.87 -20.99 -5.13
C TYR A 108 -18.40 -21.31 -5.40
N TRP A 109 -18.03 -21.34 -6.70
CA TRP A 109 -16.64 -21.57 -7.14
C TRP A 109 -16.33 -20.80 -8.40
N LEU A 110 -15.04 -20.53 -8.60
CA LEU A 110 -14.53 -19.95 -9.85
C LEU A 110 -14.30 -21.07 -10.86
N HIS A 111 -14.77 -20.88 -12.09
CA HIS A 111 -14.56 -21.77 -13.22
C HIS A 111 -13.82 -21.01 -14.32
N ILE A 112 -12.71 -21.59 -14.84
CA ILE A 112 -11.85 -21.00 -15.85
C ILE A 112 -11.60 -22.02 -16.94
N GLU A 113 -11.78 -21.60 -18.20
CA GLU A 113 -11.40 -22.37 -19.38
C GLU A 113 -10.37 -21.56 -20.17
N THR A 114 -9.19 -22.09 -20.37
CA THR A 114 -8.12 -21.44 -21.12
C THR A 114 -7.18 -22.47 -21.75
N ASN A 115 -6.71 -22.21 -22.98
CA ASN A 115 -5.76 -23.05 -23.70
C ASN A 115 -6.15 -24.57 -23.77
N GLY A 116 -7.47 -24.86 -23.80
CA GLY A 116 -8.00 -26.22 -23.82
C GLY A 116 -7.97 -26.92 -22.45
N GLU A 117 -7.62 -26.24 -21.41
CA GLU A 117 -7.63 -26.71 -20.01
C GLU A 117 -8.78 -26.08 -19.23
N VAL A 118 -9.28 -26.82 -18.25
CA VAL A 118 -10.37 -26.39 -17.36
C VAL A 118 -9.86 -26.38 -15.92
N TYR A 119 -10.08 -25.27 -15.23
CA TYR A 119 -9.69 -25.09 -13.84
C TYR A 119 -10.90 -24.73 -13.00
N GLU A 120 -10.97 -25.22 -11.79
CA GLU A 120 -12.00 -24.86 -10.82
C GLU A 120 -11.41 -24.69 -9.43
N SER A 121 -11.93 -23.68 -8.71
CA SER A 121 -11.70 -23.60 -7.28
C SER A 121 -12.58 -24.58 -6.52
N ASP A 122 -12.20 -24.93 -5.30
CA ASP A 122 -13.08 -25.69 -4.42
C ASP A 122 -14.36 -24.91 -4.13
N PRO A 123 -15.55 -25.57 -4.14
CA PRO A 123 -16.80 -24.94 -3.77
C PRO A 123 -16.77 -24.43 -2.32
N GLN A 124 -17.19 -23.19 -2.09
CA GLN A 124 -17.22 -22.57 -0.77
C GLN A 124 -18.55 -21.83 -0.54
N ARG A 125 -19.02 -21.84 0.70
CA ARG A 125 -20.11 -20.98 1.13
C ARG A 125 -19.59 -19.61 1.44
N PRO A 126 -20.33 -18.53 1.06
CA PRO A 126 -19.92 -17.18 1.37
C PRO A 126 -19.80 -16.96 2.88
N LEU A 127 -18.63 -16.50 3.32
CA LEU A 127 -18.35 -16.29 4.74
C LEU A 127 -18.89 -14.92 5.17
N PRO A 128 -19.73 -14.83 6.21
CA PRO A 128 -20.16 -13.55 6.76
C PRO A 128 -18.98 -12.89 7.48
N THR A 129 -18.86 -11.58 7.34
CA THR A 129 -17.86 -10.76 8.01
C THR A 129 -18.51 -9.94 9.10
N GLU A 130 -17.97 -10.03 10.30
CA GLU A 130 -18.38 -9.20 11.43
C GLU A 130 -17.97 -7.74 11.24
N GLY A 131 -18.59 -6.84 12.02
CA GLY A 131 -18.26 -5.42 12.04
C GLY A 131 -16.87 -5.14 12.57
N ILE A 132 -16.47 -3.87 12.51
CA ILE A 132 -15.27 -3.34 13.12
C ILE A 132 -15.70 -2.51 14.33
N ALA A 133 -15.22 -2.84 15.52
CA ALA A 133 -15.55 -2.12 16.75
C ALA A 133 -14.75 -0.82 16.87
N ASP A 134 -13.47 -0.84 16.49
CA ASP A 134 -12.58 0.32 16.62
C ASP A 134 -11.40 0.24 15.65
N VAL A 135 -10.99 1.39 15.13
CA VAL A 135 -9.71 1.59 14.45
C VAL A 135 -9.08 2.87 15.01
N CYS A 136 -7.87 2.77 15.51
CA CYS A 136 -7.19 3.92 16.13
C CYS A 136 -5.71 3.99 15.74
N GLY A 137 -5.16 5.22 15.75
CA GLY A 137 -3.74 5.47 15.59
C GLY A 137 -3.04 5.52 16.96
N VAL A 138 -1.89 4.88 17.07
CA VAL A 138 -1.05 4.90 18.29
C VAL A 138 0.36 5.29 17.93
N GLN A 139 0.88 6.27 18.65
CA GLN A 139 2.24 6.72 18.46
C GLN A 139 3.26 5.63 18.82
N ASN A 140 4.12 5.27 17.85
CA ASN A 140 5.24 4.36 18.04
C ASN A 140 6.57 5.15 17.94
N SER A 141 7.03 5.64 19.10
CA SER A 141 8.24 6.46 19.15
C SER A 141 9.53 5.68 18.86
N SER A 142 9.52 4.35 18.93
CA SER A 142 10.69 3.51 18.63
C SER A 142 10.92 3.34 17.14
N GLU A 143 9.85 3.41 16.34
CA GLU A 143 9.88 3.27 14.88
C GLU A 143 9.67 4.60 14.15
N ASN A 144 9.43 5.70 14.87
CA ASN A 144 9.07 7.01 14.33
C ASN A 144 7.83 6.95 13.42
N SER A 145 6.82 6.19 13.85
CA SER A 145 5.59 5.96 13.10
C SER A 145 4.34 6.08 13.97
N ILE A 146 3.20 6.12 13.32
CA ILE A 146 1.88 5.91 13.93
C ILE A 146 1.41 4.53 13.50
N ASP A 147 1.26 3.63 14.46
CA ASP A 147 0.69 2.31 14.22
C ASP A 147 -0.84 2.44 14.14
N VAL A 148 -1.43 1.94 13.07
CA VAL A 148 -2.89 1.84 12.93
C VAL A 148 -3.33 0.46 13.42
N LEU A 149 -4.17 0.47 14.46
CA LEU A 149 -4.61 -0.71 15.18
C LEU A 149 -6.11 -0.93 14.97
N ILE A 150 -6.52 -2.19 14.79
CA ILE A 150 -7.90 -2.59 14.59
C ILE A 150 -8.39 -3.54 15.68
N THR A 151 -9.67 -3.43 16.02
CA THR A 151 -10.41 -4.34 16.88
C THR A 151 -11.71 -4.74 16.17
N PRO A 152 -11.86 -6.00 15.69
CA PRO A 152 -13.11 -6.49 15.15
C PRO A 152 -14.24 -6.51 16.20
N ASP A 153 -15.48 -6.33 15.76
CA ASP A 153 -16.67 -6.37 16.61
C ASP A 153 -17.16 -7.81 16.79
N VAL A 154 -16.45 -8.56 17.62
CA VAL A 154 -16.79 -9.96 17.95
C VAL A 154 -16.95 -10.11 19.47
N PRO A 155 -17.82 -11.02 19.93
CA PRO A 155 -17.95 -11.29 21.35
C PRO A 155 -16.62 -11.79 21.97
N PHE A 156 -16.30 -11.30 23.14
CA PHE A 156 -15.23 -11.90 23.94
C PHE A 156 -15.59 -13.36 24.31
N GLN A 157 -14.63 -14.26 24.26
CA GLN A 157 -14.80 -15.72 24.44
C GLN A 157 -15.55 -16.40 23.28
N SER A 158 -15.09 -16.19 22.07
CA SER A 158 -15.54 -16.99 20.92
C SER A 158 -15.10 -18.46 21.05
N ASP A 159 -15.97 -19.39 20.69
CA ASP A 159 -15.67 -20.84 20.73
C ASP A 159 -14.68 -21.28 19.64
N LYS A 160 -14.51 -20.46 18.60
CA LYS A 160 -13.65 -20.75 17.45
C LYS A 160 -12.81 -19.54 17.10
N PRO A 161 -11.57 -19.74 16.63
CA PRO A 161 -10.75 -18.66 16.14
C PRO A 161 -11.34 -18.07 14.85
N ASN A 162 -11.27 -16.76 14.73
CA ASN A 162 -11.61 -16.03 13.52
C ASN A 162 -10.32 -15.69 12.75
N PHE A 163 -10.44 -15.59 11.43
CA PHE A 163 -9.37 -15.22 10.53
C PHE A 163 -9.86 -14.07 9.64
N TYR A 164 -9.02 -13.09 9.41
CA TYR A 164 -9.36 -11.88 8.68
C TYR A 164 -8.27 -11.46 7.70
N SER A 165 -8.69 -10.78 6.64
CA SER A 165 -7.85 -9.92 5.83
C SER A 165 -8.30 -8.49 5.98
N TRP A 166 -7.34 -7.54 6.01
CA TRP A 166 -7.58 -6.11 6.03
C TRP A 166 -6.81 -5.44 4.92
N SER A 167 -7.53 -4.67 4.12
CA SER A 167 -7.00 -3.69 3.20
C SER A 167 -7.48 -2.30 3.59
N TYR A 168 -6.96 -1.26 2.98
CA TYR A 168 -7.35 0.10 3.32
C TYR A 168 -7.17 1.06 2.16
N ASP A 169 -7.97 2.13 2.17
CA ASP A 169 -7.81 3.30 1.33
C ASP A 169 -7.47 4.51 2.18
N GLU A 170 -6.66 5.40 1.65
CA GLU A 170 -6.14 6.56 2.36
C GLU A 170 -6.58 7.85 1.68
N THR A 171 -6.88 8.86 2.47
CA THR A 171 -7.10 10.24 2.01
C THR A 171 -6.44 11.18 3.01
N TRP A 172 -5.68 12.17 2.54
CA TRP A 172 -5.02 13.13 3.42
C TRP A 172 -5.03 14.53 2.88
N GLU A 173 -4.95 15.49 3.80
CA GLU A 173 -4.86 16.90 3.46
C GLU A 173 -3.46 17.29 3.01
N VAL A 174 -3.41 18.14 2.01
CA VAL A 174 -2.19 18.77 1.50
C VAL A 174 -2.37 20.29 1.50
N TYR A 175 -1.36 20.99 1.98
CA TYR A 175 -1.33 22.45 1.95
C TYR A 175 -0.20 22.94 1.06
N ALA A 176 -0.41 24.14 0.51
CA ALA A 176 0.64 24.88 -0.18
C ALA A 176 1.78 25.22 0.80
N ASP A 177 3.02 25.31 0.29
CA ASP A 177 4.16 25.64 1.15
C ASP A 177 4.12 27.09 1.62
N TYR A 178 3.58 27.95 0.78
CA TYR A 178 3.35 29.36 1.06
C TYR A 178 2.00 29.79 0.50
N THR A 179 1.50 30.88 1.03
CA THR A 179 0.26 31.52 0.56
C THR A 179 0.57 32.90 0.05
N THR A 180 -0.19 33.39 -0.93
CA THR A 180 -0.10 34.78 -1.35
C THR A 180 -1.45 35.34 -1.71
N ARG A 181 -1.64 36.62 -1.35
CA ARG A 181 -2.77 37.44 -1.76
C ARG A 181 -2.29 38.67 -2.54
N LEU A 182 -1.05 38.62 -3.01
CA LEU A 182 -0.39 39.68 -3.73
C LEU A 182 -0.12 39.25 -5.17
N PHE A 183 -0.25 40.19 -6.06
CA PHE A 183 0.15 40.07 -7.45
C PHE A 183 1.00 41.28 -7.82
N PHE A 184 2.10 41.09 -8.54
CA PHE A 184 2.87 42.21 -9.08
C PHE A 184 2.28 42.60 -10.43
N ASP A 185 1.71 43.83 -10.46
CA ASP A 185 1.18 44.39 -11.67
C ASP A 185 2.33 45.07 -12.44
N THR A 186 2.63 44.51 -13.61
CA THR A 186 3.77 44.98 -14.44
C THR A 186 3.51 46.31 -15.13
N GLU A 187 2.25 46.72 -15.31
CA GLU A 187 1.90 48.02 -15.87
C GLU A 187 1.95 49.13 -14.81
N LEU A 188 1.48 48.82 -13.61
CA LEU A 188 1.48 49.73 -12.47
C LEU A 188 2.79 49.70 -11.67
N GLU A 189 3.68 48.74 -11.96
CA GLU A 189 4.97 48.54 -11.30
C GLU A 189 4.85 48.47 -9.76
N LYS A 190 3.79 47.83 -9.27
CA LYS A 190 3.51 47.68 -7.83
C LYS A 190 2.78 46.41 -7.47
N ALA A 191 2.83 46.10 -6.17
CA ALA A 191 1.98 45.03 -5.62
C ALA A 191 0.51 45.45 -5.57
N VAL A 192 -0.37 44.59 -6.02
CA VAL A 192 -1.83 44.73 -5.90
C VAL A 192 -2.39 43.54 -5.11
N TYR A 193 -3.47 43.81 -4.39
CA TYR A 193 -4.18 42.73 -3.67
C TYR A 193 -5.01 41.92 -4.65
N LYS A 194 -4.74 40.60 -4.68
CA LYS A 194 -5.45 39.64 -5.52
C LYS A 194 -5.61 38.32 -4.74
N PRO A 195 -6.68 38.20 -3.93
CA PRO A 195 -6.96 36.99 -3.19
C PRO A 195 -7.32 35.84 -4.14
N ASP A 196 -7.30 34.63 -3.62
CA ASP A 196 -7.81 33.40 -4.26
C ASP A 196 -7.15 33.08 -5.63
N GLN A 197 -5.87 33.45 -5.78
CA GLN A 197 -5.12 33.16 -7.01
C GLN A 197 -4.79 31.66 -7.11
N PHE A 198 -4.49 31.04 -5.97
CA PHE A 198 -4.04 29.65 -5.88
C PHE A 198 -4.82 28.92 -4.80
N PRO A 199 -5.25 27.69 -5.04
CA PRO A 199 -5.81 26.85 -4.00
C PRO A 199 -4.72 26.47 -3.00
N GLU A 200 -4.94 26.84 -1.75
CA GLU A 200 -3.98 26.67 -0.65
C GLU A 200 -4.12 25.31 0.04
N ARG A 201 -5.28 24.66 -0.08
CA ARG A 201 -5.65 23.36 0.54
C ARG A 201 -6.23 22.43 -0.51
N GLY A 202 -5.89 21.17 -0.42
CA GLY A 202 -6.42 20.09 -1.26
C GLY A 202 -6.29 18.75 -0.58
N TRP A 203 -6.68 17.70 -1.28
CA TRP A 203 -6.65 16.33 -0.80
C TRP A 203 -5.96 15.41 -1.80
N LYS A 204 -5.37 14.34 -1.31
CA LYS A 204 -4.84 13.24 -2.12
C LYS A 204 -5.43 11.94 -1.62
N ASP A 205 -5.58 10.98 -2.53
CA ASP A 205 -6.01 9.62 -2.24
C ASP A 205 -4.95 8.62 -2.66
N ALA A 206 -4.92 7.50 -1.96
CA ALA A 206 -4.15 6.32 -2.38
C ALA A 206 -4.85 5.05 -1.90
N ALA A 207 -4.73 3.98 -2.66
CA ALA A 207 -4.99 2.64 -2.13
C ALA A 207 -3.83 2.22 -1.22
N GLY A 208 -4.13 1.48 -0.16
CA GLY A 208 -3.13 0.92 0.72
C GLY A 208 -2.19 -0.02 -0.03
N SER A 209 -0.92 0.04 0.32
CA SER A 209 0.13 -0.76 -0.33
C SER A 209 0.24 -2.19 0.20
N THR A 210 -0.41 -2.49 1.31
CA THR A 210 -0.31 -3.78 2.01
C THR A 210 -1.68 -4.33 2.37
N ILE A 211 -1.80 -5.66 2.32
CA ILE A 211 -2.93 -6.39 2.90
C ILE A 211 -2.39 -7.10 4.13
N THR A 212 -3.06 -6.94 5.26
CA THR A 212 -2.69 -7.58 6.52
C THR A 212 -3.64 -8.74 6.81
N PHE A 213 -3.07 -9.85 7.23
CA PHE A 213 -3.82 -11.04 7.62
C PHE A 213 -3.64 -11.29 9.12
N GLY A 214 -4.69 -11.69 9.79
CA GLY A 214 -4.64 -11.96 11.23
C GLY A 214 -5.63 -13.01 11.68
N THR A 215 -5.35 -13.56 12.87
CA THR A 215 -6.21 -14.54 13.52
C THR A 215 -6.37 -14.23 14.99
N SER A 216 -7.55 -14.52 15.52
CA SER A 216 -7.82 -14.42 16.95
C SER A 216 -7.19 -15.55 17.78
N GLN A 217 -6.60 -16.55 17.14
CA GLN A 217 -6.10 -17.78 17.79
C GLN A 217 -5.06 -17.52 18.89
N SER A 218 -4.27 -16.45 18.77
CA SER A 218 -3.22 -16.08 19.72
C SER A 218 -3.69 -15.11 20.80
N TYR A 219 -4.96 -14.70 20.77
CA TYR A 219 -5.51 -13.72 21.69
C TYR A 219 -6.33 -14.39 22.79
N ASP A 220 -6.31 -13.79 24.00
CA ASP A 220 -7.13 -14.23 25.11
C ASP A 220 -8.62 -14.17 24.77
N GLY A 221 -9.37 -15.23 25.10
CA GLY A 221 -10.78 -15.36 24.71
C GLY A 221 -11.01 -15.40 23.18
N GLN A 222 -9.98 -15.66 22.38
CA GLN A 222 -10.01 -15.63 20.91
C GLN A 222 -10.62 -14.33 20.33
N HIS A 223 -10.30 -13.20 20.98
CA HIS A 223 -10.78 -11.88 20.63
C HIS A 223 -9.61 -10.96 20.30
N ILE A 224 -9.48 -10.58 19.02
CA ILE A 224 -8.44 -9.64 18.58
C ILE A 224 -8.67 -8.29 19.22
N GLN A 225 -7.66 -7.79 19.90
CA GLN A 225 -7.64 -6.44 20.45
C GLN A 225 -6.42 -5.70 19.94
N ARG A 226 -6.65 -4.57 19.24
CA ARG A 226 -5.60 -3.65 18.80
C ARG A 226 -4.48 -4.32 17.99
N LEU A 227 -4.85 -5.12 16.99
CA LEU A 227 -3.89 -5.67 16.03
C LEU A 227 -3.38 -4.56 15.11
N LYS A 228 -2.07 -4.41 14.95
CA LYS A 228 -1.47 -3.51 13.97
C LYS A 228 -1.75 -4.02 12.55
N ILE A 229 -2.36 -3.16 11.72
CA ILE A 229 -2.66 -3.48 10.32
C ILE A 229 -1.71 -2.78 9.35
N TYR A 230 -1.28 -1.55 9.66
CA TYR A 230 -0.24 -0.81 8.96
C TYR A 230 0.32 0.30 9.83
N ASP A 231 1.30 1.03 9.33
CA ASP A 231 1.85 2.21 9.99
C ASP A 231 2.06 3.37 9.01
N ILE A 232 2.18 4.56 9.56
CA ILE A 232 2.46 5.80 8.84
C ILE A 232 3.70 6.43 9.46
N ASP A 233 4.79 6.53 8.69
CA ASP A 233 6.01 7.21 9.13
C ASP A 233 5.76 8.68 9.43
N TYR A 234 6.42 9.23 10.45
CA TYR A 234 6.30 10.65 10.83
C TYR A 234 6.71 11.62 9.72
N ASP A 235 7.65 11.22 8.85
CA ASP A 235 8.13 12.04 7.74
C ASP A 235 7.24 11.94 6.50
N ASN A 236 6.20 11.09 6.53
CA ASN A 236 5.27 10.95 5.43
C ASN A 236 4.30 12.13 5.38
N GLU A 237 4.06 12.69 4.19
CA GLU A 237 3.12 13.80 3.99
C GLU A 237 1.69 13.48 4.42
N ARG A 238 1.31 12.18 4.45
CA ARG A 238 -0.02 11.70 4.84
C ARG A 238 -0.45 12.17 6.23
N ILE A 239 0.52 12.32 7.15
CA ILE A 239 0.25 12.74 8.53
C ILE A 239 0.77 14.15 8.85
N PHE A 240 1.00 14.98 7.83
CA PHE A 240 1.39 16.37 8.08
C PHE A 240 0.25 17.22 8.62
N HIS A 241 -0.97 16.88 8.29
CA HIS A 241 -2.21 17.55 8.70
C HIS A 241 -3.23 16.52 9.15
N LYS A 242 -4.41 16.52 8.56
CA LYS A 242 -5.46 15.54 8.84
C LYS A 242 -5.39 14.38 7.83
N TYR A 243 -5.53 13.20 8.33
CA TYR A 243 -5.52 11.93 7.60
C TYR A 243 -6.83 11.18 7.84
N SER A 244 -7.32 10.48 6.83
CA SER A 244 -8.42 9.52 6.92
C SER A 244 -8.00 8.19 6.33
N GLY A 245 -8.21 7.11 7.07
CA GLY A 245 -8.15 5.75 6.56
C GLY A 245 -9.56 5.16 6.44
N LEU A 246 -9.83 4.44 5.36
CA LEU A 246 -11.00 3.59 5.21
C LEU A 246 -10.52 2.14 5.22
N VAL A 247 -10.74 1.44 6.32
CA VAL A 247 -10.33 0.04 6.48
C VAL A 247 -11.45 -0.86 5.99
N HIS A 248 -11.08 -1.84 5.17
CA HIS A 248 -11.94 -2.91 4.67
C HIS A 248 -11.58 -4.22 5.35
N GLN A 249 -12.49 -4.78 6.13
CA GLN A 249 -12.34 -6.05 6.80
C GLN A 249 -13.11 -7.14 6.06
N ARG A 250 -12.46 -8.28 5.86
CA ARG A 250 -13.09 -9.47 5.31
C ARG A 250 -12.73 -10.68 6.17
N ALA A 251 -13.75 -11.43 6.60
CA ALA A 251 -13.53 -12.73 7.20
C ALA A 251 -13.04 -13.71 6.13
N ILE A 252 -12.04 -14.51 6.48
CA ILE A 252 -11.43 -15.51 5.60
C ILE A 252 -11.42 -16.89 6.26
N THR A 253 -11.28 -17.93 5.48
CA THR A 253 -11.12 -19.28 6.00
C THR A 253 -9.73 -19.48 6.57
N LYS A 254 -9.57 -20.47 7.46
CA LYS A 254 -8.24 -20.88 7.95
C LYS A 254 -7.32 -21.28 6.79
N ALA A 255 -7.84 -21.99 5.80
CA ALA A 255 -7.06 -22.41 4.64
C ALA A 255 -6.58 -21.25 3.78
N GLU A 256 -7.42 -20.22 3.58
CA GLU A 256 -7.04 -18.97 2.92
C GLU A 256 -5.94 -18.24 3.71
N TYR A 257 -6.10 -18.13 5.03
CA TYR A 257 -5.09 -17.54 5.90
C TYR A 257 -3.74 -18.26 5.82
N GLU A 258 -3.75 -19.60 5.83
CA GLU A 258 -2.53 -20.40 5.68
C GLU A 258 -1.86 -20.24 4.32
N TYR A 259 -2.65 -20.11 3.24
CA TYR A 259 -2.15 -19.77 1.90
C TYR A 259 -1.45 -18.42 1.88
N GLU A 260 -2.09 -17.40 2.41
CA GLU A 260 -1.56 -16.03 2.41
C GLU A 260 -0.28 -15.92 3.25
N LEU A 261 -0.21 -16.59 4.40
CA LEU A 261 1.01 -16.66 5.19
C LEU A 261 2.15 -17.35 4.43
N ALA A 262 1.86 -18.45 3.75
CA ALA A 262 2.85 -19.17 2.97
C ALA A 262 3.36 -18.30 1.79
N LEU A 263 2.46 -17.55 1.15
CA LEU A 263 2.80 -16.61 0.09
C LEU A 263 3.71 -15.47 0.60
N GLN A 264 3.37 -14.86 1.75
CA GLN A 264 4.20 -13.83 2.38
C GLN A 264 5.59 -14.35 2.75
N GLN A 265 5.69 -15.58 3.27
CA GLN A 265 6.96 -16.22 3.60
C GLN A 265 7.81 -16.48 2.35
N ALA A 266 7.19 -16.90 1.26
CA ALA A 266 7.87 -17.13 -0.01
C ALA A 266 8.37 -15.82 -0.67
N GLY A 267 7.61 -14.72 -0.52
CA GLY A 267 7.95 -13.40 -1.09
C GLY A 267 8.91 -12.57 -0.25
N SER A 268 9.06 -12.88 1.05
CA SER A 268 9.99 -12.15 1.90
C SER A 268 11.43 -12.58 1.61
N GLU A 269 12.32 -11.65 1.19
CA GLU A 269 13.77 -11.86 1.09
C GLU A 269 14.41 -12.30 2.44
N MET A 270 13.65 -12.23 3.52
CA MET A 270 13.98 -12.71 4.86
C MET A 270 13.47 -14.14 5.12
N GLY A 271 13.17 -14.95 4.12
CA GLY A 271 13.23 -16.40 4.25
C GLY A 271 14.63 -16.73 4.72
N GLY A 272 14.84 -16.57 6.04
CA GLY A 272 16.17 -16.75 6.64
C GLY A 272 16.68 -18.11 6.22
N LEU A 273 17.98 -18.25 6.06
CA LEU A 273 18.75 -19.44 5.64
C LEU A 273 18.30 -20.77 6.31
N PHE A 274 17.34 -20.71 7.21
CA PHE A 274 16.85 -21.80 8.06
C PHE A 274 15.33 -22.00 8.07
N THR A 275 14.56 -21.18 7.32
CA THR A 275 13.12 -21.42 7.20
C THR A 275 12.90 -22.33 6.00
N PRO A 276 12.39 -23.55 6.17
CA PRO A 276 12.08 -24.40 5.03
C PRO A 276 10.98 -23.70 4.21
N LEU A 277 11.28 -23.34 2.98
CA LEU A 277 10.29 -22.89 2.02
C LEU A 277 9.27 -24.02 1.86
N PRO A 278 7.96 -23.73 1.87
CA PRO A 278 6.97 -24.73 1.56
C PRO A 278 7.25 -25.28 0.15
N THR A 279 7.34 -26.57 0.02
CA THR A 279 7.61 -27.27 -1.25
C THR A 279 6.51 -27.05 -2.29
N ALA A 280 5.32 -26.60 -1.87
CA ALA A 280 4.23 -26.13 -2.72
C ALA A 280 3.34 -25.20 -1.89
N LEU A 281 2.87 -24.11 -2.49
CA LEU A 281 1.84 -23.26 -1.88
C LEU A 281 0.52 -24.04 -1.82
N PRO A 282 -0.19 -24.05 -0.67
CA PRO A 282 -1.50 -24.66 -0.59
C PRO A 282 -2.46 -23.87 -1.51
N THR A 283 -3.17 -24.55 -2.40
CA THR A 283 -4.13 -23.94 -3.33
C THR A 283 -5.48 -24.63 -3.19
N ASN A 284 -6.56 -23.90 -3.42
CA ASN A 284 -7.88 -24.50 -3.57
C ASN A 284 -8.34 -24.59 -5.03
N ILE A 285 -7.41 -24.43 -5.98
CA ILE A 285 -7.71 -24.46 -7.42
C ILE A 285 -7.08 -25.70 -8.05
N ARG A 286 -7.83 -26.39 -8.87
CA ARG A 286 -7.39 -27.61 -9.56
C ARG A 286 -7.60 -27.54 -11.04
N CYS A 287 -6.64 -28.06 -11.81
CA CYS A 287 -6.84 -28.35 -13.22
C CYS A 287 -7.60 -29.68 -13.38
N LEU A 288 -8.77 -29.63 -14.01
CA LEU A 288 -9.62 -30.81 -14.18
C LEU A 288 -9.24 -31.67 -15.40
N THR A 289 -8.52 -31.07 -16.34
CA THR A 289 -8.15 -31.73 -17.62
C THR A 289 -6.73 -32.29 -17.61
N SER A 290 -5.89 -31.86 -16.67
CA SER A 290 -4.51 -32.31 -16.51
C SER A 290 -4.09 -32.34 -15.03
N HIS A 291 -2.84 -32.76 -14.76
CA HIS A 291 -2.27 -32.72 -13.39
C HIS A 291 -1.40 -31.48 -13.14
N LYS A 292 -1.54 -30.43 -13.96
CA LYS A 292 -0.77 -29.19 -13.78
C LYS A 292 -1.12 -28.54 -12.45
N HIS A 293 -0.07 -28.06 -11.77
CA HIS A 293 -0.23 -27.23 -10.59
C HIS A 293 -0.79 -25.86 -10.95
N VAL A 294 -1.47 -25.25 -10.00
CA VAL A 294 -2.03 -23.90 -10.08
C VAL A 294 -1.56 -23.12 -8.87
N ILE A 295 -1.23 -21.87 -9.05
CA ILE A 295 -0.88 -20.96 -7.96
C ILE A 295 -2.08 -20.05 -7.73
N GLY A 296 -2.50 -19.89 -6.49
CA GLY A 296 -3.60 -19.00 -6.15
C GLY A 296 -4.57 -19.62 -5.15
N TYR A 297 -5.40 -18.76 -4.60
CA TYR A 297 -6.50 -19.13 -3.71
C TYR A 297 -7.70 -18.23 -4.02
N VAL A 298 -8.87 -18.78 -4.18
CA VAL A 298 -10.11 -18.05 -4.39
C VAL A 298 -10.94 -18.12 -3.13
N GLY A 299 -11.09 -17.00 -2.42
CA GLY A 299 -11.98 -16.89 -1.26
C GLY A 299 -13.43 -16.67 -1.67
N CYS A 300 -14.37 -16.83 -0.71
CA CYS A 300 -15.78 -16.53 -0.92
C CYS A 300 -16.36 -15.80 0.30
N SER A 301 -16.84 -14.55 0.09
CA SER A 301 -17.30 -13.67 1.16
C SER A 301 -18.73 -13.18 0.92
N LEU A 302 -19.52 -13.14 1.99
CA LEU A 302 -20.88 -12.63 1.95
C LEU A 302 -20.93 -11.10 1.99
N ASN A 303 -19.99 -10.48 2.69
CA ASN A 303 -19.89 -9.03 2.84
C ASN A 303 -18.48 -8.60 3.26
N THR A 304 -18.16 -7.36 2.99
CA THR A 304 -17.02 -6.62 3.54
C THR A 304 -17.53 -5.68 4.61
N SER A 305 -16.78 -5.47 5.68
CA SER A 305 -17.06 -4.46 6.69
C SER A 305 -16.10 -3.30 6.56
N ASP A 306 -16.64 -2.10 6.40
CA ASP A 306 -15.87 -0.89 6.19
C ASP A 306 -15.89 -0.01 7.45
N TYR A 307 -14.75 0.57 7.79
CA TYR A 307 -14.64 1.51 8.91
C TYR A 307 -13.73 2.68 8.53
N ARG A 308 -14.31 3.89 8.56
CA ARG A 308 -13.55 5.13 8.32
C ARG A 308 -13.18 5.77 9.64
N PHE A 309 -11.90 6.13 9.77
CA PHE A 309 -11.37 6.85 10.91
C PHE A 309 -10.55 8.06 10.45
N PHE A 310 -10.25 8.94 11.41
CA PHE A 310 -9.46 10.15 11.18
C PHE A 310 -8.34 10.26 12.20
N LEU A 311 -7.20 10.81 11.76
CA LEU A 311 -6.07 11.17 12.63
C LEU A 311 -5.72 12.63 12.36
N ASN A 312 -5.48 13.39 13.43
CA ASN A 312 -4.93 14.73 13.32
C ASN A 312 -3.44 14.70 13.69
N ALA A 313 -2.60 15.38 12.95
CA ALA A 313 -1.17 15.47 13.26
C ALA A 313 -0.92 16.03 14.66
N SER A 314 -1.81 16.90 15.17
CA SER A 314 -1.75 17.50 16.50
C SER A 314 -1.94 16.50 17.65
N ASP A 315 -2.55 15.35 17.40
CA ASP A 315 -2.82 14.32 18.41
C ASP A 315 -1.55 13.53 18.78
N PHE A 316 -0.48 13.72 18.01
CA PHE A 316 0.78 13.01 18.13
C PHE A 316 1.93 13.96 18.42
N SER A 317 2.86 13.53 19.28
CA SER A 317 4.08 14.28 19.58
C SER A 317 5.15 14.04 18.51
N ILE A 318 4.85 14.46 17.26
CA ILE A 318 5.76 14.28 16.12
C ILE A 318 6.72 15.47 16.08
N HIS A 319 8.02 15.20 16.22
CA HIS A 319 9.06 16.22 16.05
C HIS A 319 9.52 16.26 14.60
N ARG A 320 9.23 17.35 13.90
CA ARG A 320 9.75 17.60 12.55
C ARG A 320 10.70 18.79 12.57
N PRO A 321 11.81 18.72 11.83
CA PRO A 321 12.68 19.89 11.71
C PRO A 321 11.90 21.03 11.01
N PRO A 322 12.14 22.28 11.39
CA PRO A 322 11.49 23.42 10.75
C PRO A 322 11.83 23.43 9.25
N LYS A 323 10.80 23.60 8.43
CA LYS A 323 10.98 23.72 6.99
C LYS A 323 11.80 24.97 6.66
N LYS A 324 12.84 24.82 5.85
CA LYS A 324 13.64 25.94 5.38
C LYS A 324 12.78 26.82 4.45
N ASP A 325 12.89 28.13 4.61
CA ASP A 325 12.26 29.07 3.68
C ASP A 325 13.00 29.00 2.33
N GLU A 326 12.33 28.52 1.31
CA GLU A 326 12.84 28.34 -0.06
C GLU A 326 12.39 29.45 -1.02
N ARG A 327 11.70 30.47 -0.51
CA ARG A 327 11.32 31.63 -1.32
C ARG A 327 12.57 32.41 -1.75
N THR A 328 12.48 33.07 -2.91
CA THR A 328 13.53 34.00 -3.37
C THR A 328 13.32 35.34 -2.69
N TRP A 329 14.25 35.74 -1.86
CA TRP A 329 14.21 36.98 -1.09
C TRP A 329 15.12 38.03 -1.67
N PHE A 330 14.62 39.27 -1.71
CA PHE A 330 15.40 40.50 -2.02
C PHE A 330 15.27 41.47 -0.85
N GLU A 331 16.40 41.90 -0.30
CA GLU A 331 16.47 42.85 0.80
C GLU A 331 16.41 44.31 0.33
N ASP A 332 16.70 44.59 -0.96
CA ASP A 332 16.65 45.86 -1.62
C ASP A 332 16.24 45.63 -3.06
N THR A 333 14.93 45.57 -3.30
CA THR A 333 14.35 45.19 -4.58
C THR A 333 14.20 46.36 -5.50
N SER A 334 14.69 46.25 -6.72
CA SER A 334 14.35 47.18 -7.81
C SER A 334 13.12 46.71 -8.59
N ILE A 335 12.50 47.59 -9.36
CA ILE A 335 11.42 47.22 -10.27
C ILE A 335 11.92 46.23 -11.34
N ALA A 336 13.18 46.36 -11.78
CA ALA A 336 13.78 45.43 -12.73
C ALA A 336 13.87 43.99 -12.14
N ASP A 337 14.21 43.85 -10.86
CA ASP A 337 14.20 42.54 -10.17
C ASP A 337 12.79 41.95 -10.13
N CYS A 338 11.77 42.79 -9.88
CA CYS A 338 10.38 42.31 -9.89
C CYS A 338 9.95 41.81 -11.27
N LEU A 339 10.29 42.54 -12.34
CA LEU A 339 9.98 42.12 -13.71
C LEU A 339 10.70 40.84 -14.07
N GLN A 340 11.95 40.66 -13.67
CA GLN A 340 12.71 39.44 -13.86
C GLN A 340 12.03 38.25 -13.15
N MET A 341 11.56 38.42 -11.91
CA MET A 341 10.88 37.34 -11.18
C MET A 341 9.59 36.93 -11.90
N VAL A 342 8.84 37.86 -12.46
CA VAL A 342 7.64 37.54 -13.27
C VAL A 342 8.01 36.81 -14.56
N GLU A 343 9.08 37.19 -15.24
CA GLU A 343 9.59 36.50 -16.43
C GLU A 343 10.04 35.06 -16.11
N GLU A 344 10.62 34.85 -14.93
CA GLU A 344 10.99 33.51 -14.41
C GLU A 344 9.78 32.68 -13.95
N GLY A 345 8.54 33.17 -14.06
CA GLY A 345 7.33 32.51 -13.66
C GLY A 345 7.13 32.40 -12.15
N LYS A 346 7.73 33.32 -11.38
CA LYS A 346 7.55 33.43 -9.94
C LYS A 346 6.44 34.41 -9.59
N TYR A 347 5.86 34.21 -8.42
CA TYR A 347 4.73 34.98 -7.91
C TYR A 347 5.11 35.70 -6.64
N LEU A 348 4.65 36.92 -6.49
CA LEU A 348 4.93 37.78 -5.35
C LEU A 348 4.21 37.24 -4.09
N CYS A 349 4.97 36.95 -3.03
CA CYS A 349 4.45 36.52 -1.74
C CYS A 349 4.48 37.61 -0.68
N GLU A 350 5.53 38.44 -0.69
CA GLU A 350 5.66 39.53 0.26
C GLU A 350 6.11 40.80 -0.43
N TRP A 351 5.56 41.94 0.04
CA TRP A 351 5.89 43.27 -0.40
C TRP A 351 5.96 44.19 0.80
N GLN A 352 7.16 44.58 1.19
CA GLN A 352 7.43 45.50 2.30
C GLN A 352 8.12 46.75 1.80
N ASP A 353 7.33 47.78 1.44
CA ASP A 353 7.84 49.01 0.89
C ASP A 353 8.07 50.04 1.99
N LYS A 354 9.33 50.30 2.32
CA LYS A 354 9.77 51.30 3.28
C LYS A 354 10.58 52.41 2.62
N ARG A 355 10.59 52.54 1.30
CA ARG A 355 11.38 53.52 0.56
C ARG A 355 11.06 54.99 0.93
N MET A 356 9.88 55.22 1.50
CA MET A 356 9.49 56.55 2.01
C MET A 356 10.10 56.92 3.37
N GLU A 357 10.70 55.93 4.07
CA GLU A 357 11.39 56.11 5.34
C GLU A 357 12.89 56.43 5.11
N PRO A 358 13.57 57.23 5.99
CA PRO A 358 15.00 57.46 5.88
C PRO A 358 15.80 56.15 5.89
N GLY A 359 16.49 55.82 4.79
CA GLY A 359 17.25 54.60 4.62
C GLY A 359 16.37 53.34 4.41
N GLY A 360 15.07 53.53 4.21
CA GLY A 360 14.14 52.45 3.95
C GLY A 360 14.30 51.83 2.56
N LYS A 361 14.02 50.56 2.44
CA LYS A 361 14.17 49.72 1.23
C LYS A 361 12.88 49.03 0.89
N LEU A 362 12.78 48.56 -0.35
CA LEU A 362 11.75 47.64 -0.77
C LEU A 362 12.27 46.22 -0.56
N LYS A 363 11.57 45.43 0.25
CA LYS A 363 11.84 44.00 0.43
C LYS A 363 10.72 43.19 -0.22
N THR A 364 11.09 42.14 -0.93
CA THR A 364 10.13 41.22 -1.56
C THR A 364 10.52 39.78 -1.37
N ALA A 365 9.50 38.91 -1.38
CA ALA A 365 9.67 37.46 -1.45
C ALA A 365 8.83 36.87 -2.57
N TRP A 366 9.39 35.89 -3.27
CA TRP A 366 8.82 35.29 -4.47
C TRP A 366 8.85 33.77 -4.36
N ALA A 367 7.78 33.13 -4.81
CA ALA A 367 7.65 31.68 -4.85
C ALA A 367 7.24 31.19 -6.22
N THR A 368 7.49 29.93 -6.49
CA THR A 368 7.03 29.25 -7.70
C THR A 368 5.58 28.81 -7.54
N VAL A 369 4.88 28.52 -8.65
CA VAL A 369 3.53 27.96 -8.62
C VAL A 369 3.47 26.63 -7.87
N TYR A 370 4.50 25.80 -7.94
CA TYR A 370 4.60 24.52 -7.21
C TYR A 370 4.55 24.68 -5.69
N GLN A 371 4.96 25.84 -5.19
CA GLN A 371 4.97 26.16 -3.76
C GLN A 371 3.66 26.81 -3.29
N LEU A 372 2.86 27.36 -4.22
CA LEU A 372 1.66 28.15 -3.94
C LEU A 372 0.34 27.41 -4.24
N ASP A 373 0.36 26.44 -5.13
CA ASP A 373 -0.83 25.76 -5.64
C ASP A 373 -0.75 24.26 -5.38
N VAL A 374 -1.65 23.76 -4.54
CA VAL A 374 -1.69 22.33 -4.16
C VAL A 374 -1.92 21.38 -5.34
N ARG A 375 -2.52 21.85 -6.44
CA ARG A 375 -2.75 21.02 -7.63
C ARG A 375 -1.43 20.57 -8.27
N TYR A 376 -0.39 21.38 -8.18
CA TYR A 376 0.95 21.00 -8.65
C TYR A 376 1.65 19.99 -7.73
N LYS A 377 1.13 19.78 -6.53
CA LYS A 377 1.53 18.67 -5.64
C LYS A 377 0.74 17.38 -5.91
N GLY A 378 -0.14 17.38 -6.92
CA GLY A 378 -1.00 16.24 -7.26
C GLY A 378 -2.27 16.16 -6.40
N ALA A 379 -2.63 17.23 -5.68
CA ALA A 379 -3.85 17.28 -4.89
C ALA A 379 -5.05 17.74 -5.74
N TYR A 380 -6.23 17.22 -5.43
CA TYR A 380 -7.50 17.78 -5.90
C TYR A 380 -8.05 18.77 -4.86
N ILE A 381 -8.89 19.72 -5.32
CA ILE A 381 -9.37 20.83 -4.48
C ILE A 381 -10.81 20.65 -3.98
N GLN A 382 -11.51 19.66 -4.50
CA GLN A 382 -12.87 19.38 -4.05
C GLN A 382 -12.80 18.60 -2.74
N LYS A 383 -13.34 19.18 -1.65
CA LYS A 383 -13.43 18.50 -0.35
C LYS A 383 -14.25 17.20 -0.51
N PRO A 384 -13.73 16.04 -0.03
CA PRO A 384 -14.50 14.80 -0.02
C PRO A 384 -15.76 14.91 0.84
N ASP A 385 -16.87 14.30 0.42
CA ASP A 385 -18.15 14.37 1.11
C ASP A 385 -18.08 13.80 2.55
N PHE A 386 -17.21 12.82 2.77
CA PHE A 386 -16.99 12.21 4.09
C PHE A 386 -16.06 13.01 5.01
N TRP A 387 -15.41 14.07 4.49
CA TRP A 387 -14.46 14.85 5.29
C TRP A 387 -15.18 15.74 6.30
N PRO A 388 -14.79 15.76 7.59
CA PRO A 388 -15.47 16.55 8.61
C PRO A 388 -15.56 18.03 8.24
N SER A 389 -16.63 18.71 8.68
CA SER A 389 -16.73 20.16 8.56
C SER A 389 -15.79 20.83 9.57
N GLU A 390 -15.41 22.09 9.30
CA GLU A 390 -14.57 22.86 10.23
C GLU A 390 -15.31 23.18 11.55
N GLU A 391 -16.63 23.00 11.58
CA GLU A 391 -17.46 23.18 12.78
C GLU A 391 -17.45 21.93 13.68
N ASP A 392 -17.01 20.80 13.15
CA ASP A 392 -16.95 19.52 13.88
C ASP A 392 -15.53 19.27 14.49
N GLU A 393 -14.61 20.22 14.34
CA GLU A 393 -13.27 20.25 14.92
C GLU A 393 -13.22 21.12 16.18
#